data_5186414cb4673b49ab6c15b45d62bcea
#
_entry.id   5186414cb4673b49ab6c15b45d62bcea
#
_cell.length_a   1.000
_cell.length_b   1.000
_cell.length_c   1.000
_cell.angle_alpha   90.00
_cell.angle_beta   90.00
_cell.angle_gamma   90.00
#
_symmetry.space_group_name_H-M   'P 1'
#
loop_
_entity.id
_entity.type
_entity.pdbx_description
1 polymer ?
#
loop_
_entity_poly.entity_id
_entity_poly.type
_entity_poly.pdbx_seq_one_letter_code
_entity_poly.pdbx_strand_id
1 'polypeptide(L)'
;MRKATAGSPVVGGWHQDREISWYGPGFYGNGTACGQTLTKTLMGVAHRSLPCGTLVTFRYKGRSVTVPVVDRGPYVAGRTWDLTKGACTALGHCFTGPIEWHLGS
;
A
#
# COMPACT_ATOMS: atom_id res chain seq x y z
N MET A 1 -3.12 4.53 26.98
CA MET A 1 -2.75 4.41 26.32
C MET A 1 -2.72 3.90 25.94
N ARG A 2 -2.70 3.84 25.99
CA ARG A 2 -2.56 3.33 25.52
C ARG A 2 -1.91 3.01 25.24
N LYS A 3 -1.60 2.84 25.45
CA LYS A 3 -0.91 2.69 25.11
C LYS A 3 -0.46 2.58 24.34
N ALA A 4 -0.19 2.88 24.39
CA ALA A 4 0.41 2.91 23.62
C ALA A 4 1.02 2.34 23.29
N THR A 5 1.05 2.05 23.09
CA THR A 5 1.60 1.35 22.68
C THR A 5 2.62 1.20 22.29
N ALA A 6 2.94 0.46 22.83
CA ALA A 6 4.22 0.19 22.35
C ALA A 6 4.23 0.20 20.90
N GLY A 7 5.28 0.09 20.27
CA GLY A 7 5.32 0.22 18.87
C GLY A 7 5.00 1.64 18.45
N SER A 8 5.05 1.91 17.21
CA SER A 8 4.76 3.24 16.71
C SER A 8 3.31 3.58 16.93
N PRO A 9 3.02 4.71 17.55
CA PRO A 9 1.65 5.15 17.61
C PRO A 9 1.12 5.40 16.22
N VAL A 10 -0.12 5.02 16.02
CA VAL A 10 -0.82 5.31 14.79
C VAL A 10 -1.36 6.73 14.88
N VAL A 11 -0.81 7.63 14.08
CA VAL A 11 -1.23 9.02 14.07
C VAL A 11 -2.58 9.12 13.37
N GLY A 12 -3.59 9.59 14.09
CA GLY A 12 -4.92 9.73 13.54
C GLY A 12 -5.69 8.42 13.42
N GLY A 13 -5.13 7.30 13.93
CA GLY A 13 -5.78 6.01 13.86
C GLY A 13 -5.76 5.42 12.46
N TRP A 14 -6.62 4.42 12.27
CA TRP A 14 -6.75 3.75 10.98
C TRP A 14 -7.72 4.53 10.09
N HIS A 15 -7.30 4.69 8.85
CA HIS A 15 -8.15 5.28 7.81
C HIS A 15 -8.73 4.16 6.97
N GLN A 16 -9.88 4.40 6.36
CA GLN A 16 -10.49 3.43 5.45
C GLN A 16 -10.34 3.89 4.01
N ASP A 17 -9.99 2.97 3.13
CA ASP A 17 -10.08 3.15 1.70
C ASP A 17 -11.05 2.10 1.17
N ARG A 18 -12.13 2.55 0.53
CA ARG A 18 -13.18 1.65 0.07
C ARG A 18 -12.83 0.95 -1.23
N GLU A 19 -11.89 1.47 -1.98
CA GLU A 19 -11.63 1.04 -3.33
C GLU A 19 -10.16 0.86 -3.63
N ILE A 20 -9.40 0.38 -2.65
CA ILE A 20 -8.00 0.08 -2.93
C ILE A 20 -7.93 -0.94 -4.05
N SER A 21 -7.02 -0.73 -4.98
CA SER A 21 -6.79 -1.65 -6.08
C SER A 21 -5.36 -2.16 -6.05
N TRP A 22 -5.00 -2.98 -7.04
CA TRP A 22 -3.65 -3.50 -7.16
C TRP A 22 -3.28 -3.54 -8.64
N TYR A 23 -1.99 -3.59 -8.90
CA TYR A 23 -1.50 -3.59 -10.26
C TYR A 23 -0.32 -4.54 -10.39
N GLY A 24 -0.04 -4.95 -11.61
CA GLY A 24 1.06 -5.87 -11.86
C GLY A 24 1.01 -6.50 -13.23
N PRO A 25 -0.01 -7.33 -13.54
CA PRO A 25 -0.06 -7.99 -14.84
C PRO A 25 0.04 -6.96 -15.97
N GLY A 26 0.93 -7.22 -16.92
CA GLY A 26 1.20 -6.30 -18.03
C GLY A 26 2.28 -5.28 -17.72
N PHE A 27 2.71 -5.14 -16.46
CA PHE A 27 3.71 -4.15 -16.07
C PHE A 27 5.00 -4.79 -15.54
N TYR A 28 5.03 -6.10 -15.35
CA TYR A 28 6.22 -6.76 -14.80
C TYR A 28 7.42 -6.55 -15.71
N GLY A 29 8.56 -6.23 -15.10
CA GLY A 29 9.79 -5.94 -15.80
C GLY A 29 10.00 -4.45 -16.05
N ASN A 30 8.96 -3.63 -15.91
CA ASN A 30 9.08 -2.19 -16.09
C ASN A 30 9.60 -1.54 -14.81
N GLY A 31 10.26 -0.39 -14.95
CA GLY A 31 10.66 0.42 -13.82
C GLY A 31 9.47 1.13 -13.19
N THR A 32 9.47 1.23 -11.87
CA THR A 32 8.50 2.07 -11.17
C THR A 32 8.99 3.52 -11.15
N ALA A 33 8.11 4.45 -10.82
CA ALA A 33 8.48 5.86 -10.75
C ALA A 33 9.57 6.13 -9.70
N CYS A 34 9.68 5.29 -8.68
CA CYS A 34 10.68 5.43 -7.61
C CYS A 34 11.96 4.63 -7.88
N GLY A 35 12.09 4.01 -9.04
CA GLY A 35 13.34 3.39 -9.47
C GLY A 35 13.46 1.88 -9.29
N GLN A 36 12.47 1.22 -8.71
CA GLN A 36 12.50 -0.24 -8.58
C GLN A 36 12.02 -0.89 -9.87
N THR A 37 12.40 -2.14 -10.09
CA THR A 37 11.80 -2.96 -11.14
C THR A 37 10.56 -3.63 -10.59
N LEU A 38 9.43 -3.49 -11.26
CA LEU A 38 8.20 -4.13 -10.84
C LEU A 38 8.28 -5.63 -11.15
N THR A 39 8.18 -6.44 -10.11
CA THR A 39 8.14 -7.90 -10.20
C THR A 39 6.93 -8.40 -9.46
N LYS A 40 6.64 -9.70 -9.57
CA LYS A 40 5.53 -10.31 -8.85
C LYS A 40 5.72 -10.28 -7.34
N THR A 41 6.95 -10.08 -6.87
CA THR A 41 7.28 -10.13 -5.44
C THR A 41 7.63 -8.76 -4.86
N LEU A 42 7.76 -7.73 -5.66
CA LEU A 42 8.05 -6.39 -5.15
C LEU A 42 6.95 -5.97 -4.16
N MET A 43 7.37 -5.62 -2.96
CA MET A 43 6.46 -5.15 -1.89
C MET A 43 6.40 -3.64 -1.92
N GLY A 44 5.25 -3.09 -2.26
CA GLY A 44 5.12 -1.64 -2.36
C GLY A 44 3.71 -1.21 -2.65
N VAL A 45 3.56 0.10 -2.76
CA VAL A 45 2.27 0.72 -3.06
C VAL A 45 2.51 1.94 -3.95
N ALA A 46 1.55 2.24 -4.80
CA ALA A 46 1.55 3.46 -5.59
C ALA A 46 0.69 4.52 -4.91
N HIS A 47 1.18 5.75 -4.92
CA HIS A 47 0.43 6.92 -4.46
C HIS A 47 0.81 8.10 -5.36
N ARG A 48 -0.16 9.00 -5.57
CA ARG A 48 0.05 10.10 -6.53
C ARG A 48 1.13 11.09 -6.12
N SER A 49 1.33 11.32 -4.82
CA SER A 49 2.16 12.44 -4.37
C SER A 49 3.06 12.18 -3.18
N LEU A 50 2.82 11.15 -2.37
CA LEU A 50 3.69 10.90 -1.22
C LEU A 50 5.12 10.62 -1.68
N PRO A 51 6.13 11.10 -0.95
CA PRO A 51 7.52 10.85 -1.34
C PRO A 51 7.81 9.36 -1.49
N CYS A 52 8.66 9.03 -2.45
CA CYS A 52 9.15 7.67 -2.61
C CYS A 52 9.77 7.19 -1.30
N GLY A 53 9.47 5.95 -0.91
CA GLY A 53 9.97 5.38 0.33
C GLY A 53 9.11 5.66 1.56
N THR A 54 8.08 6.48 1.45
CA THR A 54 7.14 6.68 2.56
C THR A 54 6.52 5.34 2.95
N LEU A 55 6.62 4.98 4.22
CA LEU A 55 6.05 3.71 4.69
C LEU A 55 4.57 3.87 4.97
N VAL A 56 3.81 2.88 4.55
CA VAL A 56 2.36 2.81 4.77
C VAL A 56 2.03 1.40 5.25
N THR A 57 1.22 1.31 6.27
CA THR A 57 0.75 0.02 6.78
C THR A 57 -0.70 -0.18 6.38
N PHE A 58 -0.97 -1.32 5.80
CA PHE A 58 -2.33 -1.75 5.42
C PHE A 58 -2.71 -2.96 6.26
N ARG A 59 -3.99 -3.07 6.59
CA ARG A 59 -4.48 -4.27 7.25
C ARG A 59 -5.81 -4.72 6.65
N TYR A 60 -5.99 -6.04 6.63
CA TYR A 60 -7.18 -6.67 6.11
C TYR A 60 -7.37 -8.04 6.75
N LYS A 61 -8.51 -8.25 7.40
CA LYS A 61 -8.89 -9.53 8.03
C LYS A 61 -7.77 -10.14 8.88
N GLY A 62 -7.24 -9.34 9.78
CA GLY A 62 -6.23 -9.80 10.73
C GLY A 62 -4.81 -9.86 10.19
N ARG A 63 -4.59 -9.55 8.92
CA ARG A 63 -3.26 -9.43 8.34
C ARG A 63 -2.88 -7.99 8.19
N SER A 64 -1.59 -7.70 8.34
CA SER A 64 -1.07 -6.36 8.04
C SER A 64 0.23 -6.46 7.29
N VAL A 65 0.52 -5.41 6.52
CA VAL A 65 1.78 -5.31 5.78
C VAL A 65 2.20 -3.85 5.77
N THR A 66 3.48 -3.61 5.98
CA THR A 66 4.06 -2.27 5.88
C THR A 66 4.94 -2.22 4.65
N VAL A 67 4.65 -1.32 3.74
CA VAL A 67 5.36 -1.24 2.46
C VAL A 67 5.67 0.20 2.12
N PRO A 68 6.75 0.43 1.33
CA PRO A 68 7.10 1.78 0.88
C PRO A 68 6.30 2.19 -0.34
N VAL A 69 6.14 3.49 -0.52
CA VAL A 69 5.67 4.05 -1.78
C VAL A 69 6.77 3.83 -2.83
N VAL A 70 6.43 3.12 -3.89
CA VAL A 70 7.40 2.75 -4.95
C VAL A 70 7.01 3.29 -6.32
N ASP A 71 5.80 3.80 -6.48
CA ASP A 71 5.31 4.21 -7.79
C ASP A 71 4.27 5.33 -7.67
N ARG A 72 3.82 5.83 -8.80
CA ARG A 72 2.81 6.88 -8.91
C ARG A 72 1.51 6.31 -9.47
N GLY A 73 0.39 6.86 -9.00
CA GLY A 73 -0.95 6.43 -9.29
C GLY A 73 -1.66 6.07 -8.00
N PRO A 74 -2.87 5.51 -8.07
CA PRO A 74 -3.71 5.34 -9.24
C PRO A 74 -4.31 6.66 -9.73
N TYR A 75 -4.68 6.71 -11.00
CA TYR A 75 -5.27 7.92 -11.60
C TYR A 75 -6.75 7.75 -11.90
N VAL A 76 -7.37 6.76 -11.29
CA VAL A 76 -8.81 6.55 -11.37
C VAL A 76 -9.47 7.35 -10.25
N ALA A 77 -10.51 8.10 -10.61
CA ALA A 77 -11.22 8.94 -9.64
C ALA A 77 -11.72 8.10 -8.46
N GLY A 78 -11.54 8.63 -7.24
CA GLY A 78 -11.95 7.96 -6.02
C GLY A 78 -10.97 6.95 -5.46
N ARG A 79 -9.88 6.66 -6.18
CA ARG A 79 -8.86 5.71 -5.69
C ARG A 79 -7.64 6.47 -5.18
N THR A 80 -7.11 6.01 -4.06
CA THR A 80 -5.95 6.62 -3.39
C THR A 80 -4.70 5.75 -3.50
N TRP A 81 -4.86 4.43 -3.38
CA TRP A 81 -3.76 3.48 -3.28
C TRP A 81 -3.88 2.38 -4.31
N ASP A 82 -2.73 1.90 -4.77
CA ASP A 82 -2.66 0.78 -5.70
C ASP A 82 -1.55 -0.15 -5.22
N LEU A 83 -1.92 -1.30 -4.69
CA LEU A 83 -0.95 -2.25 -4.14
C LEU A 83 -0.19 -2.97 -5.25
N THR A 84 1.09 -3.25 -5.02
CA THR A 84 1.82 -4.19 -5.89
C THR A 84 1.28 -5.60 -5.68
N LYS A 85 1.57 -6.49 -6.63
CA LYS A 85 1.18 -7.90 -6.51
C LYS A 85 1.75 -8.52 -5.24
N GLY A 86 3.02 -8.24 -4.92
CA GLY A 86 3.63 -8.75 -3.70
C GLY A 86 2.89 -8.30 -2.44
N ALA A 87 2.54 -7.02 -2.37
CA ALA A 87 1.83 -6.48 -1.22
C ALA A 87 0.41 -7.04 -1.12
N CYS A 88 -0.33 -7.07 -2.23
CA CYS A 88 -1.70 -7.59 -2.20
C CYS A 88 -1.73 -9.08 -1.87
N THR A 89 -0.76 -9.84 -2.34
CA THR A 89 -0.67 -11.27 -2.01
C THR A 89 -0.42 -11.47 -0.51
N ALA A 90 0.54 -10.73 0.04
CA ALA A 90 0.87 -10.84 1.47
C ALA A 90 -0.33 -10.50 2.35
N LEU A 91 -1.14 -9.54 1.89
CA LEU A 91 -2.31 -9.08 2.64
C LEU A 91 -3.55 -9.95 2.42
N GLY A 92 -3.57 -10.71 1.34
CA GLY A 92 -4.76 -11.48 0.96
C GLY A 92 -5.83 -10.62 0.30
N HIS A 93 -5.43 -9.50 -0.35
CA HIS A 93 -6.36 -8.52 -0.89
C HIS A 93 -5.96 -8.11 -2.31
N CYS A 94 -6.00 -9.06 -3.23
CA CYS A 94 -5.73 -8.77 -4.64
C CYS A 94 -7.05 -8.57 -5.40
N PHE A 95 -7.81 -7.57 -4.99
CA PHE A 95 -9.06 -7.17 -5.63
C PHE A 95 -9.35 -5.72 -5.24
N THR A 96 -10.26 -5.08 -5.94
CA THR A 96 -10.68 -3.74 -5.60
C THR A 96 -11.75 -3.81 -4.51
N GLY A 97 -11.47 -3.20 -3.37
CA GLY A 97 -12.41 -3.24 -2.26
C GLY A 97 -11.85 -2.56 -1.02
N PRO A 98 -12.59 -2.65 0.11
CA PRO A 98 -12.22 -1.89 1.32
C PRO A 98 -11.01 -2.46 2.02
N ILE A 99 -10.24 -1.54 2.62
CA ILE A 99 -9.05 -1.85 3.40
C ILE A 99 -8.84 -0.73 4.42
N GLU A 100 -8.07 -1.01 5.45
CA GLU A 100 -7.64 0.03 6.39
C GLU A 100 -6.15 0.29 6.25
N TRP A 101 -5.73 1.53 6.53
CA TRP A 101 -4.34 1.91 6.40
C TRP A 101 -3.98 3.03 7.37
N HIS A 102 -2.69 3.18 7.64
CA HIS A 102 -2.12 4.36 8.28
C HIS A 102 -0.70 4.60 7.75
N LEU A 103 -0.23 5.83 7.85
CA LEU A 103 1.15 6.14 7.50
C LEU A 103 2.09 5.61 8.58
N GLY A 104 3.28 5.21 8.14
CA GLY A 104 4.29 4.64 9.02
C GLY A 104 4.04 3.16 9.29
N SER A 105 4.83 2.65 10.17
CA SER A 105 4.76 1.23 10.53
C SER A 105 4.05 0.98 11.85
#